data_604b1f76c8f20faace99e4573773ccd8
#
_entry.id   604b1f76c8f20faace99e4573773ccd8
#
_cell.length_a   1.000
_cell.length_b   1.000
_cell.length_c   1.000
_cell.angle_alpha   90.00
_cell.angle_beta   90.00
_cell.angle_gamma   90.00
#
_symmetry.space_group_name_H-M   'P 1'
#
loop_
_entity.id
_entity.type
_entity.pdbx_description
1 polymer ?
#
loop_
_entity_poly.entity_id
_entity_poly.type
_entity_poly.pdbx_seq_one_letter_code
_entity_poly.pdbx_strand_id
1 'polypeptide(L)'
;MRVIAELPHPSCKITLFNMNQKYIVKFELGSFEQSYKLSELDLTGGGANEIFQMLDEEFIASVVERFKLMRADFSAAFNRQQ
;
A
#
# COMPACT_ATOMS: atom_id res chain seq x y z
N MET A 1 10.19 3.58 -13.42
CA MET A 1 8.98 3.51 -12.59
C MET A 1 8.03 4.63 -12.99
N ARG A 2 6.76 4.31 -13.16
CA ARG A 2 5.77 5.26 -13.60
C ARG A 2 4.57 5.24 -12.67
N VAL A 3 4.13 6.43 -12.24
CA VAL A 3 2.91 6.54 -11.44
C VAL A 3 1.71 6.38 -12.37
N ILE A 4 0.87 5.40 -12.07
CA ILE A 4 -0.37 5.16 -12.81
C ILE A 4 -1.51 5.98 -12.24
N ALA A 5 -1.62 6.02 -10.91
CA ALA A 5 -2.71 6.71 -10.24
C ALA A 5 -2.36 6.98 -8.78
N GLU A 6 -2.97 8.03 -8.25
CA GLU A 6 -2.98 8.30 -6.82
C GLU A 6 -4.44 8.28 -6.39
N LEU A 7 -4.74 7.50 -5.36
CA LEU A 7 -6.11 7.33 -4.90
C LEU A 7 -6.28 8.09 -3.58
N PRO A 8 -7.17 9.08 -3.55
CA PRO A 8 -7.39 9.81 -2.30
C PRO A 8 -8.10 8.92 -1.29
N HIS A 9 -7.61 8.94 -0.06
CA HIS A 9 -8.25 8.24 1.04
C HIS A 9 -7.98 9.01 2.32
N PRO A 10 -8.97 9.16 3.21
CA PRO A 10 -8.79 9.95 4.42
C PRO A 10 -7.79 9.36 5.41
N SER A 11 -7.52 8.07 5.32
CA SER A 11 -6.68 7.39 6.31
C SER A 11 -5.23 7.23 5.89
N CYS A 12 -4.93 7.25 4.58
CA CYS A 12 -3.56 7.06 4.10
C CYS A 12 -3.45 7.49 2.65
N LYS A 13 -2.23 7.63 2.18
CA LYS A 13 -1.97 7.94 0.77
C LYS A 13 -1.77 6.63 0.02
N ILE A 14 -2.46 6.48 -1.10
CA ILE A 14 -2.39 5.27 -1.91
C ILE A 14 -1.88 5.64 -3.30
N THR A 15 -0.81 4.98 -3.73
CA THR A 15 -0.22 5.24 -5.04
C THR A 15 -0.05 3.91 -5.78
N LEU A 16 -0.41 3.91 -7.05
CA LEU A 16 -0.20 2.76 -7.93
C LEU A 16 0.89 3.09 -8.93
N PHE A 17 1.93 2.27 -8.95
CA PHE A 17 3.05 2.40 -9.89
C PHE A 17 3.08 1.22 -10.84
N ASN A 18 3.71 1.44 -11.99
CA ASN A 18 4.06 0.36 -12.91
C ASN A 18 5.57 0.41 -13.16
N MET A 19 6.23 -0.74 -13.07
CA MET A 19 7.66 -0.85 -13.31
C MET A 19 7.99 -2.27 -13.74
N ASN A 20 8.62 -2.40 -14.92
CA ASN A 20 9.10 -3.70 -15.42
C ASN A 20 8.01 -4.77 -15.42
N GLN A 21 6.84 -4.43 -15.95
CA GLN A 21 5.69 -5.36 -16.07
C GLN A 21 5.17 -5.80 -14.70
N LYS A 22 5.38 -4.99 -13.69
CA LYS A 22 4.84 -5.22 -12.35
C LYS A 22 4.07 -4.00 -11.89
N TYR A 23 3.01 -4.25 -11.16
CA TYR A 23 2.30 -3.18 -10.46
C TYR A 23 2.75 -3.14 -9.00
N ILE A 24 2.91 -1.95 -8.49
CA ILE A 24 3.28 -1.75 -7.09
C ILE A 24 2.23 -0.84 -6.47
N VAL A 25 1.54 -1.36 -5.45
CA VAL A 25 0.58 -0.57 -4.69
C VAL A 25 1.27 -0.15 -3.41
N LYS A 26 1.35 1.15 -3.18
CA LYS A 26 2.06 1.70 -2.04
C LYS A 26 1.10 2.49 -1.17
N PHE A 27 1.07 2.15 0.11
CA PHE A 27 0.29 2.86 1.12
C PHE A 27 1.25 3.59 2.03
N GLU A 28 0.99 4.88 2.24
CA GLU A 28 1.85 5.72 3.09
C GLU A 28 1.04 6.41 4.17
N LEU A 29 1.56 6.38 5.38
CA LEU A 29 0.97 7.09 6.51
C LEU A 29 2.10 7.60 7.39
N GLY A 30 2.35 8.91 7.35
CA GLY A 30 3.46 9.50 8.11
C GLY A 30 4.79 8.93 7.65
N SER A 31 5.53 8.38 8.60
CA SER A 31 6.86 7.80 8.32
C SER A 31 6.82 6.34 7.90
N PHE A 32 5.61 5.76 7.80
CA PHE A 32 5.46 4.34 7.52
C PHE A 32 4.89 4.12 6.14
N GLU A 33 5.26 3.00 5.54
CA GLU A 33 4.68 2.61 4.26
C GLU A 33 4.55 1.10 4.18
N GLN A 34 3.57 0.67 3.39
CA GLN A 34 3.36 -0.73 3.05
C GLN A 34 3.27 -0.82 1.55
N SER A 35 3.94 -1.79 0.95
CA SER A 35 3.96 -1.96 -0.49
C SER A 35 3.62 -3.39 -0.86
N TYR A 36 2.87 -3.54 -1.94
CA TYR A 36 2.50 -4.84 -2.50
C TYR A 36 2.87 -4.85 -3.97
N LYS A 37 3.51 -5.90 -4.42
CA LYS A 37 3.92 -6.05 -5.82
C LYS A 37 3.14 -7.18 -6.45
N LEU A 38 2.72 -6.96 -7.69
CA LEU A 38 1.91 -7.91 -8.42
C LEU A 38 2.38 -7.93 -9.87
N SER A 39 2.69 -9.11 -10.39
CA SER A 39 3.07 -9.25 -11.79
C SER A 39 1.85 -9.04 -12.68
N GLU A 40 2.05 -8.41 -13.84
CA GLU A 40 0.97 -8.28 -14.82
C GLU A 40 0.44 -9.65 -15.25
N LEU A 41 1.28 -10.69 -15.18
CA LEU A 41 0.88 -12.04 -15.56
C LEU A 41 -0.10 -12.66 -14.56
N ASP A 42 -0.16 -12.14 -13.35
CA ASP A 42 -1.10 -12.65 -12.34
C ASP A 42 -2.51 -12.08 -12.51
N LEU A 43 -2.67 -11.11 -13.40
CA LEU A 43 -3.96 -10.48 -13.63
C LEU A 43 -4.68 -11.17 -14.79
N THR A 44 -6.00 -11.11 -14.76
CA THR A 44 -6.84 -11.80 -15.75
C THR A 44 -7.24 -10.90 -16.93
N GLY A 45 -6.46 -9.83 -17.16
CA GLY A 45 -6.67 -8.96 -18.30
C GLY A 45 -7.28 -7.61 -17.97
N GLY A 46 -7.66 -7.39 -16.74
CA GLY A 46 -8.24 -6.12 -16.31
C GLY A 46 -7.21 -5.03 -16.04
N GLY A 47 -5.93 -5.38 -15.95
CA GLY A 47 -4.88 -4.43 -15.72
C GLY A 47 -5.07 -3.63 -14.44
N ALA A 48 -4.87 -2.31 -14.52
CA ALA A 48 -4.99 -1.44 -13.36
C ALA A 48 -6.39 -1.47 -12.73
N ASN A 49 -7.43 -1.66 -13.55
CA ASN A 49 -8.80 -1.73 -13.03
C ASN A 49 -8.99 -2.89 -12.05
N GLU A 50 -8.35 -4.01 -12.35
CA GLU A 50 -8.41 -5.18 -11.48
C GLU A 50 -7.81 -4.88 -10.12
N ILE A 51 -6.70 -4.13 -10.12
CA ILE A 51 -6.05 -3.72 -8.89
C ILE A 51 -6.94 -2.75 -8.11
N PHE A 52 -7.58 -1.79 -8.79
CA PHE A 52 -8.47 -0.86 -8.12
C PHE A 52 -9.62 -1.58 -7.42
N GLN A 53 -10.12 -2.66 -8.01
CA GLN A 53 -11.18 -3.44 -7.37
C GLN A 53 -10.70 -4.19 -6.13
N MET A 54 -9.42 -4.55 -6.09
CA MET A 54 -8.85 -5.19 -4.91
C MET A 54 -8.69 -4.22 -3.74
N LEU A 55 -8.59 -2.93 -4.04
CA LEU A 55 -8.38 -1.90 -3.00
C LEU A 55 -9.73 -1.46 -2.42
N ASP A 56 -10.47 -2.42 -1.88
CA ASP A 56 -11.76 -2.14 -1.26
C ASP A 56 -11.56 -1.68 0.20
N GLU A 57 -12.65 -1.26 0.82
CA GLU A 57 -12.60 -0.74 2.18
C GLU A 57 -12.14 -1.78 3.19
N GLU A 58 -12.46 -3.05 2.96
CA GLU A 58 -12.01 -4.13 3.85
C GLU A 58 -10.49 -4.25 3.84
N PHE A 59 -9.89 -4.22 2.65
CA PHE A 59 -8.44 -4.30 2.53
C PHE A 59 -7.77 -3.06 3.11
N ILE A 60 -8.30 -1.88 2.81
CA ILE A 60 -7.75 -0.63 3.33
C ILE A 60 -7.84 -0.58 4.85
N ALA A 61 -8.92 -1.07 5.42
CA ALA A 61 -9.06 -1.14 6.88
C ALA A 61 -7.96 -2.01 7.49
N SER A 62 -7.62 -3.12 6.84
CA SER A 62 -6.53 -4.00 7.29
C SER A 62 -5.18 -3.29 7.20
N VAL A 63 -4.96 -2.53 6.14
CA VAL A 63 -3.72 -1.77 5.96
C VAL A 63 -3.59 -0.72 7.07
N VAL A 64 -4.67 0.00 7.37
CA VAL A 64 -4.66 1.02 8.42
C VAL A 64 -4.36 0.37 9.78
N GLU A 65 -4.96 -0.78 10.05
CA GLU A 65 -4.72 -1.49 11.29
C GLU A 65 -3.25 -1.92 11.42
N ARG A 66 -2.63 -2.36 10.32
CA ARG A 66 -1.21 -2.69 10.33
C ARG A 66 -0.34 -1.47 10.59
N PHE A 67 -0.73 -0.30 10.08
CA PHE A 67 0.02 0.93 10.38
C PHE A 67 0.02 1.22 11.87
N LYS A 68 -1.09 0.97 12.55
CA LYS A 68 -1.15 1.16 14.01
C LYS A 68 -0.17 0.23 14.72
N LEU A 69 -0.11 -1.03 14.28
CA LEU A 69 0.82 -1.99 14.86
C LEU A 69 2.26 -1.63 14.55
N MET A 70 2.54 -1.17 13.34
CA MET A 70 3.87 -0.73 12.94
C MET A 70 4.34 0.42 13.83
N ARG A 71 3.47 1.38 14.08
CA ARG A 71 3.80 2.52 14.93
C ARG A 71 4.08 2.07 16.36
N ALA A 72 3.24 1.20 16.90
CA ALA A 72 3.41 0.70 18.26
C ALA A 72 4.73 -0.05 18.42
N ASP A 73 5.04 -0.92 17.44
CA ASP A 73 6.26 -1.72 17.47
C ASP A 73 7.50 -0.85 17.34
N PHE A 74 7.46 0.10 16.42
CA PHE A 74 8.61 0.96 16.19
C PHE A 74 8.84 1.89 17.38
N SER A 75 7.77 2.44 17.95
CA SER A 75 7.88 3.30 19.14
C SER A 75 8.43 2.52 20.33
N ALA A 76 7.98 1.29 20.50
CA ALA A 76 8.48 0.45 21.59
C ALA A 76 9.99 0.16 21.41
N ALA A 77 10.40 -0.16 20.18
CA ALA A 77 11.81 -0.40 19.89
C ALA A 77 12.65 0.84 20.12
N PHE A 78 12.16 2.00 19.67
CA PHE A 78 12.86 3.27 19.86
C PHE A 78 13.02 3.57 21.35
N ASN A 79 11.95 3.38 22.12
CA ASN A 79 11.98 3.68 23.56
C ASN A 79 12.93 2.76 24.32
N ARG A 80 13.13 1.53 23.87
CA ARG A 80 14.07 0.60 24.52
C ARG A 80 15.53 1.05 24.35
N GLN A 81 15.81 1.93 23.39
CA GLN A 81 17.15 2.45 23.14
C GLN A 81 17.44 3.76 23.89
N GLN A 82 16.46 4.33 24.52
CA GLN A 82 16.61 5.58 25.26
C GLN A 82 17.25 5.41 26.63
#